data_bb610405ae6b676e21559abc52fbf2c4
#
_entry.id   bb610405ae6b676e21559abc52fbf2c4
#
_cell.length_a   1.000
_cell.length_b   1.000
_cell.length_c   1.000
_cell.angle_alpha   90.00
_cell.angle_beta   90.00
_cell.angle_gamma   90.00
#
_symmetry.space_group_name_H-M   'P 1'
#
loop_
_entity.id
_entity.type
_entity.pdbx_description
1 polymer ?
#
loop_
_entity_poly.entity_id
_entity_poly.type
_entity_poly.pdbx_seq_one_letter_code
_entity_poly.pdbx_strand_id
1 'polypeptide(L)'
;LDDNLVPSGQLIGSWGGAVGMTQMIPTTFIESAYDWDGGGIDIWNSYADAFASTANYLTSIDKNPWSLGSTWGREVLPPENIKNFYSSLKQIDPKGCGAVKSRSISKSLPEWSQLGFRTIKNTKLPQRSDLEARLIAPDGLEGRMFLVYPNYKNILYYNCSSYYAISIGLLSDEINN
;
A
#
# COMPACT_ATOMS: atom_id res chain seq x y z
N LEU A 1 -25.69 11.41 -7.33
CA LEU A 1 -26.77 11.39 -8.31
C LEU A 1 -27.37 12.80 -8.51
N ASP A 2 -27.55 13.53 -7.41
CA ASP A 2 -28.21 14.83 -7.46
C ASP A 2 -27.39 15.90 -8.22
N ASP A 3 -26.07 15.73 -8.28
CA ASP A 3 -25.14 16.62 -8.99
C ASP A 3 -24.89 16.20 -10.46
N ASN A 4 -25.62 15.20 -10.95
CA ASN A 4 -25.48 14.63 -12.31
C ASN A 4 -24.04 14.20 -12.69
N LEU A 5 -23.20 13.93 -11.72
CA LEU A 5 -21.81 13.51 -11.93
C LEU A 5 -21.71 12.16 -12.64
N VAL A 6 -22.75 11.31 -12.52
CA VAL A 6 -22.80 10.00 -13.14
C VAL A 6 -24.21 9.68 -13.62
N PRO A 7 -24.42 9.27 -14.88
CA PRO A 7 -25.69 8.77 -15.35
C PRO A 7 -26.14 7.56 -14.50
N SER A 8 -27.41 7.53 -14.11
CA SER A 8 -27.95 6.48 -13.22
C SER A 8 -27.74 5.06 -13.75
N GLY A 9 -27.70 4.85 -15.06
CA GLY A 9 -27.44 3.55 -15.68
C GLY A 9 -25.98 3.09 -15.64
N GLN A 10 -25.03 3.96 -15.29
CA GLN A 10 -23.60 3.64 -15.15
C GLN A 10 -23.19 3.36 -13.70
N LEU A 11 -24.06 3.62 -12.73
CA LEU A 11 -23.84 3.31 -11.30
C LEU A 11 -23.99 1.81 -11.01
N ILE A 12 -23.29 0.98 -11.78
CA ILE A 12 -23.18 -0.45 -11.51
C ILE A 12 -21.96 -0.63 -10.60
N GLY A 13 -22.22 -0.98 -9.35
CA GLY A 13 -21.19 -1.20 -8.34
C GLY A 13 -21.03 -2.65 -7.93
N SER A 14 -19.95 -2.95 -7.22
CA SER A 14 -19.77 -4.21 -6.53
C SER A 14 -20.78 -4.34 -5.36
N TRP A 15 -20.83 -5.52 -4.73
CA TRP A 15 -21.66 -5.75 -3.53
C TRP A 15 -21.40 -4.70 -2.43
N GLY A 16 -20.15 -4.24 -2.27
CA GLY A 16 -19.76 -3.20 -1.32
C GLY A 16 -20.01 -1.77 -1.80
N GLY A 17 -20.64 -1.58 -2.96
CA GLY A 17 -20.94 -0.26 -3.56
C GLY A 17 -19.75 0.39 -4.26
N ALA A 18 -18.62 -0.30 -4.43
CA ALA A 18 -17.46 0.22 -5.16
C ALA A 18 -17.76 0.27 -6.66
N VAL A 19 -17.34 1.35 -7.33
CA VAL A 19 -17.65 1.67 -8.72
C VAL A 19 -16.40 1.92 -9.57
N GLY A 20 -16.56 1.82 -10.89
CA GLY A 20 -15.51 2.09 -11.87
C GLY A 20 -14.40 1.04 -11.93
N MET A 21 -13.43 1.26 -12.80
CA MET A 21 -12.33 0.31 -13.07
C MET A 21 -11.49 0.00 -11.84
N THR A 22 -11.28 0.99 -10.98
CA THR A 22 -10.44 0.87 -9.79
C THR A 22 -11.24 0.61 -8.51
N GLN A 23 -12.56 0.40 -8.63
CA GLN A 23 -13.43 0.02 -7.53
C GLN A 23 -13.41 1.03 -6.36
N MET A 24 -13.58 2.32 -6.67
CA MET A 24 -13.71 3.35 -5.65
C MET A 24 -15.06 3.27 -4.95
N ILE A 25 -15.07 3.40 -3.63
CA ILE A 25 -16.33 3.60 -2.90
C ILE A 25 -16.86 5.01 -3.15
N PRO A 26 -18.19 5.24 -3.10
CA PRO A 26 -18.78 6.53 -3.47
C PRO A 26 -18.22 7.75 -2.77
N THR A 27 -17.90 7.65 -1.47
CA THR A 27 -17.28 8.75 -0.72
C THR A 27 -15.89 9.08 -1.26
N THR A 28 -15.06 8.06 -1.53
CA THR A 28 -13.73 8.24 -2.13
C THR A 28 -13.83 8.84 -3.54
N PHE A 29 -14.84 8.41 -4.32
CA PHE A 29 -15.10 9.00 -5.64
C PHE A 29 -15.38 10.50 -5.54
N ILE A 30 -16.29 10.91 -4.65
CA ILE A 30 -16.62 12.33 -4.47
C ILE A 30 -15.40 13.15 -4.04
N GLU A 31 -14.54 12.59 -3.19
CA GLU A 31 -13.39 13.30 -2.63
C GLU A 31 -12.16 13.31 -3.55
N SER A 32 -12.00 12.29 -4.40
CA SER A 32 -10.73 12.01 -5.09
C SER A 32 -10.84 11.85 -6.59
N ALA A 33 -12.04 11.78 -7.16
CA ALA A 33 -12.20 11.64 -8.60
C ALA A 33 -11.58 12.85 -9.32
N TYR A 34 -10.89 12.57 -10.42
CA TYR A 34 -10.13 13.56 -11.17
C TYR A 34 -10.36 13.39 -12.68
N ASP A 35 -10.71 14.47 -13.34
CA ASP A 35 -10.80 14.56 -14.79
C ASP A 35 -9.41 14.91 -15.34
N TRP A 36 -8.77 13.95 -15.99
CA TRP A 36 -7.40 14.09 -16.50
C TRP A 36 -7.35 14.82 -17.85
N ASP A 37 -8.33 14.59 -18.71
CA ASP A 37 -8.32 15.06 -20.11
C ASP A 37 -9.28 16.23 -20.40
N GLY A 38 -10.10 16.63 -19.43
CA GLY A 38 -11.07 17.72 -19.55
C GLY A 38 -12.38 17.31 -20.23
N GLY A 39 -12.60 15.99 -20.38
CA GLY A 39 -13.82 15.43 -20.97
C GLY A 39 -14.96 15.20 -19.99
N GLY A 40 -14.72 15.45 -18.70
CA GLY A 40 -15.59 15.07 -17.60
C GLY A 40 -15.13 13.77 -16.94
N ILE A 41 -15.36 13.63 -15.62
CA ILE A 41 -14.90 12.45 -14.85
C ILE A 41 -15.56 11.16 -15.34
N ASP A 42 -14.78 10.25 -15.92
CA ASP A 42 -15.22 8.92 -16.36
C ASP A 42 -14.28 7.80 -15.87
N ILE A 43 -14.42 7.38 -14.62
CA ILE A 43 -13.65 6.25 -14.06
C ILE A 43 -14.12 4.88 -14.55
N TRP A 44 -15.14 4.81 -15.40
CA TRP A 44 -15.70 3.57 -15.95
C TRP A 44 -15.11 3.21 -17.31
N ASN A 45 -14.84 4.21 -18.17
CA ASN A 45 -14.40 4.01 -19.55
C ASN A 45 -13.07 4.69 -19.85
N SER A 46 -12.64 5.71 -19.06
CA SER A 46 -11.36 6.40 -19.21
C SER A 46 -10.31 5.81 -18.25
N TYR A 47 -9.29 5.11 -18.79
CA TYR A 47 -8.14 4.69 -18.00
C TYR A 47 -7.38 5.89 -17.39
N ALA A 48 -7.32 7.00 -18.12
CA ALA A 48 -6.63 8.20 -17.67
C ALA A 48 -7.28 8.75 -16.39
N ASP A 49 -8.62 8.88 -16.37
CA ASP A 49 -9.35 9.35 -15.19
C ASP A 49 -9.32 8.36 -14.04
N ALA A 50 -9.46 7.06 -14.34
CA ALA A 50 -9.41 6.01 -13.32
C ALA A 50 -8.04 6.01 -12.60
N PHE A 51 -6.94 6.13 -13.34
CA PHE A 51 -5.60 6.17 -12.76
C PHE A 51 -5.30 7.50 -12.07
N ALA A 52 -5.70 8.63 -12.66
CA ALA A 52 -5.53 9.94 -12.05
C ALA A 52 -6.32 10.06 -10.75
N SER A 53 -7.56 9.56 -10.72
CA SER A 53 -8.39 9.51 -9.51
C SER A 53 -7.74 8.65 -8.41
N THR A 54 -7.19 7.49 -8.77
CA THR A 54 -6.48 6.61 -7.83
C THR A 54 -5.21 7.28 -7.30
N ALA A 55 -4.43 7.92 -8.16
CA ALA A 55 -3.24 8.67 -7.77
C ALA A 55 -3.59 9.84 -6.84
N ASN A 56 -4.64 10.59 -7.18
CA ASN A 56 -5.15 11.68 -6.35
C ASN A 56 -5.53 11.17 -4.96
N TYR A 57 -6.29 10.08 -4.87
CA TYR A 57 -6.61 9.46 -3.58
C TYR A 57 -5.35 9.12 -2.78
N LEU A 58 -4.40 8.39 -3.37
CA LEU A 58 -3.19 7.94 -2.67
C LEU A 58 -2.30 9.09 -2.18
N THR A 59 -2.31 10.23 -2.90
CA THR A 59 -1.54 11.43 -2.53
C THR A 59 -2.26 12.34 -1.55
N SER A 60 -3.59 12.28 -1.50
CA SER A 60 -4.44 13.13 -0.65
C SER A 60 -4.76 12.51 0.71
N ILE A 61 -4.35 11.27 0.97
CA ILE A 61 -4.59 10.61 2.26
C ILE A 61 -3.97 11.44 3.38
N ASP A 62 -4.84 12.00 4.20
CA ASP A 62 -4.50 12.92 5.28
C ASP A 62 -3.47 12.30 6.25
N LYS A 63 -2.50 13.08 6.69
CA LYS A 63 -1.43 12.74 7.65
C LYS A 63 -0.33 11.78 7.15
N ASN A 64 -0.43 11.23 5.95
CA ASN A 64 0.61 10.36 5.40
C ASN A 64 0.58 10.40 3.86
N PRO A 65 0.88 11.56 3.24
CA PRO A 65 0.85 11.67 1.78
C PRO A 65 1.84 10.68 1.15
N TRP A 66 1.56 10.29 -0.09
CA TRP A 66 2.49 9.45 -0.85
C TRP A 66 3.87 10.10 -0.93
N SER A 67 4.89 9.38 -0.48
CA SER A 67 6.27 9.87 -0.51
C SER A 67 6.89 9.59 -1.88
N LEU A 68 7.12 10.65 -2.64
CA LEU A 68 7.86 10.58 -3.90
C LEU A 68 9.30 10.11 -3.64
N GLY A 69 9.83 9.25 -4.51
CA GLY A 69 11.18 8.69 -4.36
C GLY A 69 11.29 7.53 -3.34
N SER A 70 10.16 7.11 -2.76
CA SER A 70 10.06 5.88 -1.99
C SER A 70 9.10 4.90 -2.68
N THR A 71 9.41 3.60 -2.63
CA THR A 71 8.52 2.54 -3.10
C THR A 71 7.56 2.11 -1.99
N TRP A 72 6.82 1.02 -2.22
CA TRP A 72 5.93 0.42 -1.23
C TRP A 72 6.67 -0.40 -0.16
N GLY A 73 7.81 -1.01 -0.52
CA GLY A 73 8.55 -1.93 0.33
C GLY A 73 9.52 -2.79 -0.48
N ARG A 74 9.92 -3.90 0.11
CA ARG A 74 10.73 -4.94 -0.54
C ARG A 74 10.61 -6.27 0.15
N GLU A 75 10.77 -7.35 -0.59
CA GLU A 75 10.98 -8.67 -0.01
C GLU A 75 12.36 -8.78 0.63
N VAL A 76 12.43 -9.53 1.74
CA VAL A 76 13.67 -9.70 2.50
C VAL A 76 13.84 -11.14 2.98
N LEU A 77 15.09 -11.56 3.14
CA LEU A 77 15.46 -12.76 3.83
C LEU A 77 15.59 -12.45 5.32
N PRO A 78 14.87 -13.16 6.21
CA PRO A 78 15.04 -13.02 7.64
C PRO A 78 16.34 -13.70 8.13
N PRO A 79 16.87 -13.29 9.31
CA PRO A 79 17.93 -14.05 9.95
C PRO A 79 17.42 -15.41 10.46
N GLU A 80 18.31 -16.40 10.57
CA GLU A 80 17.95 -17.75 11.04
C GLU A 80 17.28 -17.78 12.42
N ASN A 81 17.67 -16.85 13.30
CA ASN A 81 17.15 -16.74 14.65
C ASN A 81 15.92 -15.86 14.79
N ILE A 82 15.21 -15.50 13.70
CA ILE A 82 14.04 -14.61 13.71
C ILE A 82 13.00 -15.03 14.76
N LYS A 83 12.78 -16.32 14.95
CA LYS A 83 11.81 -16.85 15.93
C LYS A 83 12.10 -16.40 17.36
N ASN A 84 13.36 -16.17 17.69
CA ASN A 84 13.79 -15.83 19.06
C ASN A 84 13.40 -14.40 19.46
N PHE A 85 13.24 -13.50 18.50
CA PHE A 85 12.96 -12.08 18.79
C PHE A 85 11.77 -11.49 18.02
N TYR A 86 11.09 -12.27 17.17
CA TYR A 86 9.95 -11.75 16.39
C TYR A 86 8.87 -11.13 17.27
N SER A 87 8.60 -11.73 18.44
CA SER A 87 7.59 -11.19 19.36
C SER A 87 7.96 -9.80 19.90
N SER A 88 9.25 -9.49 20.06
CA SER A 88 9.70 -8.16 20.50
C SER A 88 9.54 -7.07 19.44
N LEU A 89 9.32 -7.46 18.19
CA LEU A 89 9.07 -6.52 17.08
C LEU A 89 7.61 -6.07 16.99
N LYS A 90 6.70 -6.67 17.77
CA LYS A 90 5.28 -6.31 17.72
C LYS A 90 5.04 -4.88 18.18
N GLN A 91 4.10 -4.19 17.53
CA GLN A 91 3.64 -2.88 17.99
C GLN A 91 2.93 -2.99 19.34
N ILE A 92 3.07 -1.95 20.15
CA ILE A 92 2.29 -1.78 21.39
C ILE A 92 1.03 -1.01 21.03
N ASP A 93 -0.15 -1.56 21.38
CA ASP A 93 -1.47 -0.97 21.13
C ASP A 93 -1.68 -0.39 19.71
N PRO A 94 -1.52 -1.20 18.66
CA PRO A 94 -1.64 -0.71 17.30
C PRO A 94 -3.09 -0.36 16.96
N LYS A 95 -3.30 0.83 16.37
CA LYS A 95 -4.61 1.28 15.88
C LYS A 95 -4.75 1.04 14.38
N GLY A 96 -5.99 0.91 13.90
CA GLY A 96 -6.31 0.69 12.50
C GLY A 96 -6.84 -0.72 12.22
N CYS A 97 -6.91 -1.08 10.97
CA CYS A 97 -7.38 -2.38 10.52
C CYS A 97 -6.34 -3.50 10.72
N GLY A 98 -6.73 -4.75 10.52
CA GLY A 98 -5.89 -5.94 10.79
C GLY A 98 -4.51 -5.89 10.12
N ALA A 99 -4.45 -5.54 8.84
CA ALA A 99 -3.19 -5.43 8.10
C ALA A 99 -2.28 -4.30 8.62
N VAL A 100 -2.85 -3.20 9.13
CA VAL A 100 -2.08 -2.13 9.79
C VAL A 100 -1.53 -2.60 11.13
N LYS A 101 -2.33 -3.35 11.90
CA LYS A 101 -1.96 -3.84 13.23
C LYS A 101 -0.90 -4.94 13.17
N SER A 102 -0.88 -5.75 12.13
CA SER A 102 0.06 -6.87 11.97
C SER A 102 1.49 -6.46 11.63
N ARG A 103 1.74 -5.19 11.28
CA ARG A 103 3.09 -4.68 11.01
C ARG A 103 3.91 -4.59 12.31
N SER A 104 5.23 -4.75 12.18
CA SER A 104 6.15 -4.56 13.32
C SER A 104 6.24 -3.10 13.78
N ILE A 105 7.03 -2.85 14.82
CA ILE A 105 7.58 -1.53 15.13
C ILE A 105 8.40 -1.02 13.93
N SER A 106 8.57 0.30 13.84
CA SER A 106 9.38 0.93 12.79
C SER A 106 10.86 0.91 13.14
N LYS A 107 11.70 0.68 12.14
CA LYS A 107 13.17 0.78 12.19
C LYS A 107 13.68 1.24 10.84
N SER A 108 14.82 1.91 10.84
CA SER A 108 15.55 2.24 9.61
C SER A 108 16.12 0.99 8.92
N LEU A 109 16.41 1.07 7.62
CA LEU A 109 16.99 -0.06 6.89
C LEU A 109 18.35 -0.52 7.45
N PRO A 110 19.27 0.37 7.89
CA PRO A 110 20.48 -0.06 8.59
C PRO A 110 20.22 -0.88 9.86
N GLU A 111 19.22 -0.49 10.69
CA GLU A 111 18.86 -1.24 11.90
C GLU A 111 18.30 -2.63 11.55
N TRP A 112 17.44 -2.74 10.53
CA TRP A 112 17.00 -4.03 10.02
C TRP A 112 18.16 -4.90 9.52
N SER A 113 19.14 -4.27 8.84
CA SER A 113 20.34 -4.96 8.36
C SER A 113 21.21 -5.46 9.52
N GLN A 114 21.30 -4.70 10.64
CA GLN A 114 22.01 -5.10 11.88
C GLN A 114 21.32 -6.27 12.57
N LEU A 115 19.99 -6.34 12.52
CA LEU A 115 19.21 -7.49 13.01
C LEU A 115 19.39 -8.76 12.14
N GLY A 116 20.13 -8.68 11.05
CA GLY A 116 20.43 -9.80 10.18
C GLY A 116 19.56 -9.92 8.94
N PHE A 117 18.58 -9.02 8.71
CA PHE A 117 17.80 -9.03 7.49
C PHE A 117 18.65 -8.68 6.27
N ARG A 118 18.36 -9.35 5.14
CA ARG A 118 19.09 -9.22 3.87
C ARG A 118 18.12 -9.03 2.71
N THR A 119 18.61 -8.53 1.61
CA THR A 119 17.88 -8.56 0.34
C THR A 119 17.67 -10.00 -0.12
N ILE A 120 16.76 -10.25 -1.06
CA ILE A 120 16.56 -11.59 -1.66
C ILE A 120 17.82 -12.13 -2.38
N LYS A 121 18.78 -11.25 -2.72
CA LYS A 121 20.10 -11.63 -3.25
C LYS A 121 21.14 -11.88 -2.16
N ASN A 122 20.71 -11.99 -0.90
CA ASN A 122 21.54 -12.18 0.30
C ASN A 122 22.60 -11.10 0.52
N THR A 123 22.35 -9.86 0.06
CA THR A 123 23.21 -8.70 0.30
C THR A 123 22.66 -7.86 1.46
N LYS A 124 23.48 -6.96 2.01
CA LYS A 124 23.03 -5.98 3.00
C LYS A 124 21.91 -5.11 2.42
N LEU A 125 20.98 -4.70 3.28
CA LEU A 125 19.97 -3.72 2.91
C LEU A 125 20.63 -2.36 2.58
N PRO A 126 19.98 -1.52 1.76
CA PRO A 126 20.49 -0.17 1.46
C PRO A 126 20.74 0.64 2.73
N GLN A 127 21.78 1.46 2.71
CA GLN A 127 22.16 2.33 3.83
C GLN A 127 21.34 3.63 3.81
N ARG A 128 20.02 3.51 3.93
CA ARG A 128 19.02 4.58 3.95
C ARG A 128 18.49 4.73 5.38
N SER A 129 19.20 5.54 6.21
CA SER A 129 18.77 5.83 7.58
C SER A 129 17.52 6.74 7.64
N ASP A 130 17.24 7.43 6.57
CA ASP A 130 16.06 8.27 6.36
C ASP A 130 14.80 7.46 6.00
N LEU A 131 14.95 6.18 5.63
CA LEU A 131 13.85 5.33 5.21
C LEU A 131 13.45 4.35 6.32
N GLU A 132 12.33 4.67 6.94
CA GLU A 132 11.68 3.84 7.95
C GLU A 132 10.94 2.67 7.31
N ALA A 133 11.06 1.50 7.91
CA ALA A 133 10.43 0.27 7.45
C ALA A 133 9.79 -0.50 8.60
N ARG A 134 8.76 -1.29 8.27
CA ARG A 134 8.10 -2.21 9.18
C ARG A 134 8.08 -3.61 8.59
N LEU A 135 8.37 -4.62 9.39
CA LEU A 135 8.29 -6.00 8.95
C LEU A 135 6.84 -6.48 8.91
N ILE A 136 6.50 -7.20 7.85
CA ILE A 136 5.30 -8.02 7.74
C ILE A 136 5.67 -9.44 7.32
N ALA A 137 4.92 -10.39 7.84
CA ALA A 137 5.02 -11.81 7.52
C ALA A 137 3.59 -12.36 7.34
N PRO A 138 2.97 -12.12 6.16
CA PRO A 138 1.55 -12.44 5.95
C PRO A 138 1.26 -13.94 6.06
N ASP A 139 2.22 -14.79 5.67
CA ASP A 139 2.13 -16.24 5.75
C ASP A 139 2.88 -16.82 6.97
N GLY A 140 3.18 -15.97 7.97
CA GLY A 140 3.96 -16.37 9.14
C GLY A 140 5.47 -16.41 8.89
N LEU A 141 6.19 -16.96 9.89
CA LEU A 141 7.66 -16.93 9.90
C LEU A 141 8.32 -17.90 8.92
N GLU A 142 7.59 -18.86 8.39
CA GLU A 142 8.06 -19.80 7.37
C GLU A 142 7.76 -19.32 5.95
N GLY A 143 6.96 -18.26 5.80
CA GLY A 143 6.59 -17.67 4.53
C GLY A 143 7.48 -16.52 4.11
N ARG A 144 7.08 -15.86 3.01
CA ARG A 144 7.75 -14.65 2.52
C ARG A 144 7.60 -13.51 3.52
N MET A 145 8.67 -12.74 3.69
CA MET A 145 8.69 -11.57 4.56
C MET A 145 9.03 -10.30 3.78
N PHE A 146 8.45 -9.20 4.21
CA PHE A 146 8.64 -7.91 3.52
C PHE A 146 8.92 -6.81 4.54
N LEU A 147 9.85 -5.93 4.21
CA LEU A 147 10.01 -4.63 4.84
C LEU A 147 9.18 -3.63 4.04
N VAL A 148 8.13 -3.10 4.66
CA VAL A 148 7.19 -2.18 4.03
C VAL A 148 7.43 -0.75 4.49
N TYR A 149 7.37 0.20 3.56
CA TYR A 149 7.64 1.60 3.75
C TYR A 149 6.35 2.40 4.00
N PRO A 150 6.42 3.72 4.27
CA PRO A 150 5.22 4.52 4.51
C PRO A 150 4.14 4.40 3.41
N ASN A 151 4.53 4.37 2.13
CA ASN A 151 3.61 4.24 0.99
C ASN A 151 2.74 2.96 1.03
N TYR A 152 3.25 1.87 1.60
CA TYR A 152 2.46 0.66 1.81
C TYR A 152 1.19 0.92 2.65
N LYS A 153 1.27 1.79 3.65
CA LYS A 153 0.12 2.17 4.46
C LYS A 153 -0.96 2.86 3.63
N ASN A 154 -0.57 3.65 2.63
CA ASN A 154 -1.52 4.32 1.74
C ASN A 154 -2.29 3.29 0.90
N ILE A 155 -1.63 2.24 0.42
CA ILE A 155 -2.30 1.13 -0.27
C ILE A 155 -3.28 0.41 0.68
N LEU A 156 -2.93 0.24 1.95
CA LEU A 156 -3.83 -0.34 2.96
C LEU A 156 -5.06 0.53 3.26
N TYR A 157 -4.99 1.83 3.10
CA TYR A 157 -6.17 2.70 3.20
C TYR A 157 -7.15 2.47 2.04
N TYR A 158 -6.63 2.13 0.86
CA TYR A 158 -7.48 1.76 -0.28
C TYR A 158 -8.17 0.42 -0.02
N ASN A 159 -7.39 -0.60 0.36
CA ASN A 159 -7.91 -1.90 0.73
C ASN A 159 -7.07 -2.50 1.87
N CYS A 160 -7.69 -2.70 3.04
CA CYS A 160 -7.02 -3.22 4.23
C CYS A 160 -6.76 -4.73 4.16
N SER A 161 -5.93 -5.12 3.20
CA SER A 161 -5.44 -6.49 3.02
C SER A 161 -3.95 -6.47 2.73
N SER A 162 -3.15 -7.20 3.52
CA SER A 162 -1.71 -7.34 3.27
C SER A 162 -1.44 -8.00 1.92
N TYR A 163 -2.22 -9.01 1.55
CA TYR A 163 -2.08 -9.67 0.25
C TYR A 163 -2.37 -8.73 -0.92
N TYR A 164 -3.45 -7.94 -0.82
CA TYR A 164 -3.76 -6.93 -1.82
C TYR A 164 -2.60 -5.95 -1.98
N ALA A 165 -2.15 -5.34 -0.89
CA ALA A 165 -1.11 -4.31 -0.92
C ALA A 165 0.24 -4.85 -1.42
N ILE A 166 0.62 -6.08 -1.07
CA ILE A 166 1.81 -6.76 -1.58
C ILE A 166 1.67 -7.02 -3.08
N SER A 167 0.50 -7.52 -3.53
CA SER A 167 0.26 -7.80 -4.96
C SER A 167 0.38 -6.54 -5.81
N ILE A 168 -0.19 -5.42 -5.35
CA ILE A 168 -0.06 -4.11 -6.02
C ILE A 168 1.41 -3.68 -6.06
N GLY A 169 2.13 -3.82 -4.93
CA GLY A 169 3.54 -3.45 -4.85
C GLY A 169 4.42 -4.28 -5.79
N LEU A 170 4.28 -5.60 -5.77
CA LEU A 170 5.03 -6.50 -6.66
C LEU A 170 4.71 -6.25 -8.14
N LEU A 171 3.43 -6.04 -8.47
CA LEU A 171 3.04 -5.68 -9.84
C LEU A 171 3.67 -4.36 -10.28
N SER A 172 3.70 -3.36 -9.40
CA SER A 172 4.36 -2.08 -9.67
C SER A 172 5.86 -2.26 -9.94
N ASP A 173 6.52 -3.13 -9.19
CA ASP A 173 7.96 -3.42 -9.40
C ASP A 173 8.20 -4.08 -10.77
N GLU A 174 7.33 -5.01 -11.20
CA GLU A 174 7.43 -5.67 -12.51
C GLU A 174 7.18 -4.72 -13.70
N ILE A 175 6.28 -3.75 -13.55
CA ILE A 175 5.98 -2.75 -14.59
C ILE A 175 7.16 -1.77 -14.77
N ASN A 176 7.93 -1.51 -13.71
CA ASN A 176 9.03 -0.55 -13.72
C ASN A 176 10.40 -1.18 -14.02
N ASN A 177 10.49 -2.49 -14.23
CA ASN A 177 11.69 -3.20 -14.65
C ASN A 177 11.72 -3.36 -16.17
#